data_41fe2cf4646400017326967a8afd3f8f
#
_entry.id   41fe2cf4646400017326967a8afd3f8f
#
_cell.length_a   1.000
_cell.length_b   1.000
_cell.length_c   1.000
_cell.angle_alpha   90.00
_cell.angle_beta   90.00
_cell.angle_gamma   90.00
#
_symmetry.space_group_name_H-M   'P 1'
#
loop_
_entity.id
_entity.type
_entity.pdbx_description
1 polymer ?
#
loop_
_entity_poly.entity_id
_entity_poly.type
_entity_poly.pdbx_seq_one_letter_code
_entity_poly.pdbx_strand_id
1 'polypeptide(L)'
;TLHAIVYFWLMPTYIAYYTIFPRAIGGRLYSDPMARISFILFLVVAMPIGVHHLFTDPQVGAGFKFMHSVFTSLVALPTLLTVFTICASAEIASRLRGGSGAFGWVRALPWKNPIMLATALSLVMLGFGGAGGLINMSYQLDASIHNTQWITGHFHLIFGGAIVIMYFAIAYDLWPHLTGRALGDLRLMRIQLWLWFTGMIVTTFPWHYVGILGMPRRMAVYDYANPAISPQALSVSISAFGGLLLLISGFLFLAVLIRGQMAPRREEGSYRFAVAVHPPVHLPVALNSFGLWLALMIGLTVVNYGFPIAQLMALKETNVPVVYVGTQR
;
A
#
# COMPACT_ATOMS: atom_id res chain seq x y z
N THR A 1 8.18 -7.31 -12.34
CA THR A 1 7.00 -6.58 -12.89
C THR A 1 5.98 -6.28 -11.80
N LEU A 2 5.57 -7.26 -10.98
CA LEU A 2 4.53 -7.06 -9.94
C LEU A 2 4.91 -6.00 -8.90
N HIS A 3 6.17 -5.92 -8.48
CA HIS A 3 6.59 -4.96 -7.45
C HIS A 3 6.49 -3.51 -7.93
N ALA A 4 6.88 -3.22 -9.17
CA ALA A 4 6.73 -1.88 -9.75
C ALA A 4 5.25 -1.46 -9.87
N ILE A 5 4.35 -2.39 -10.17
CA ILE A 5 2.90 -2.16 -10.19
C ILE A 5 2.38 -1.77 -8.80
N VAL A 6 2.91 -2.38 -7.72
CA VAL A 6 2.52 -2.03 -6.34
C VAL A 6 2.85 -0.58 -6.03
N TYR A 7 4.01 -0.08 -6.43
CA TYR A 7 4.33 1.34 -6.24
C TYR A 7 3.44 2.26 -7.06
N PHE A 8 3.07 1.86 -8.28
CA PHE A 8 2.12 2.60 -9.07
C PHE A 8 0.76 2.74 -8.36
N TRP A 9 0.27 1.67 -7.75
CA TRP A 9 -0.96 1.71 -6.94
C TRP A 9 -0.78 2.47 -5.63
N LEU A 10 0.42 2.49 -5.06
CA LEU A 10 0.71 3.20 -3.81
C LEU A 10 0.71 4.73 -3.99
N MET A 11 1.07 5.25 -5.17
CA MET A 11 1.19 6.69 -5.40
C MET A 11 -0.08 7.49 -5.11
N PRO A 12 -1.30 7.10 -5.55
CA PRO A 12 -2.52 7.82 -5.18
C PRO A 12 -2.76 7.87 -3.66
N THR A 13 -2.38 6.82 -2.93
CA THR A 13 -2.43 6.79 -1.46
C THR A 13 -1.52 7.85 -0.85
N TYR A 14 -0.30 7.99 -1.34
CA TYR A 14 0.63 9.01 -0.86
C TYR A 14 0.17 10.42 -1.22
N ILE A 15 -0.38 10.61 -2.42
CA ILE A 15 -1.01 11.89 -2.79
C ILE A 15 -2.14 12.22 -1.80
N ALA A 16 -2.99 11.26 -1.45
CA ALA A 16 -4.07 11.47 -0.49
C ALA A 16 -3.55 11.79 0.92
N TYR A 17 -2.47 11.15 1.37
CA TYR A 17 -1.82 11.48 2.64
C TYR A 17 -1.34 12.94 2.69
N TYR A 18 -0.83 13.48 1.60
CA TYR A 18 -0.28 14.83 1.57
C TYR A 18 -1.33 15.91 1.25
N THR A 19 -2.43 15.56 0.61
CA THR A 19 -3.41 16.55 0.12
C THR A 19 -4.76 16.44 0.83
N ILE A 20 -5.35 15.26 0.84
CA ILE A 20 -6.70 15.02 1.40
C ILE A 20 -6.65 15.00 2.93
N PHE A 21 -5.72 14.25 3.50
CA PHE A 21 -5.66 14.06 4.94
C PHE A 21 -5.47 15.38 5.72
N PRO A 22 -4.46 16.24 5.45
CA PRO A 22 -4.28 17.47 6.22
C PRO A 22 -5.50 18.39 6.15
N ARG A 23 -6.16 18.46 4.99
CA ARG A 23 -7.39 19.21 4.82
C ARG A 23 -8.55 18.63 5.64
N ALA A 24 -8.76 17.33 5.56
CA ALA A 24 -9.87 16.65 6.23
C ALA A 24 -9.81 16.74 7.76
N ILE A 25 -8.60 16.81 8.31
CA ILE A 25 -8.41 17.01 9.75
C ILE A 25 -8.40 18.49 10.15
N GLY A 26 -8.63 19.43 9.21
CA GLY A 26 -8.60 20.88 9.46
C GLY A 26 -7.22 21.36 9.92
N GLY A 27 -6.16 20.76 9.43
CA GLY A 27 -4.77 21.08 9.72
C GLY A 27 -4.03 21.61 8.49
N ARG A 28 -2.72 21.54 8.57
CA ARG A 28 -1.77 21.88 7.52
C ARG A 28 -0.85 20.72 7.22
N LEU A 29 -0.39 20.62 6.00
CA LEU A 29 0.72 19.73 5.68
C LEU A 29 1.98 20.23 6.42
N TYR A 30 2.67 19.33 7.13
CA TYR A 30 3.88 19.73 7.86
C TYR A 30 4.95 20.33 6.94
N SER A 31 5.30 19.63 5.86
CA SER A 31 6.35 20.08 4.94
C SER A 31 6.08 19.63 3.49
N ASP A 32 5.92 20.59 2.60
CA ASP A 32 5.84 20.34 1.16
C ASP A 32 7.18 19.82 0.59
N PRO A 33 8.36 20.38 0.95
CA PRO A 33 9.63 19.83 0.49
C PRO A 33 9.84 18.36 0.87
N MET A 34 9.50 17.96 2.09
CA MET A 34 9.63 16.55 2.49
C MET A 34 8.73 15.62 1.68
N ALA A 35 7.50 16.06 1.38
CA ALA A 35 6.61 15.31 0.51
C ALA A 35 7.21 15.13 -0.89
N ARG A 36 7.74 16.19 -1.49
CA ARG A 36 8.39 16.13 -2.81
C ARG A 36 9.64 15.23 -2.81
N ILE A 37 10.49 15.36 -1.78
CA ILE A 37 11.67 14.50 -1.63
C ILE A 37 11.25 13.04 -1.52
N SER A 38 10.18 12.72 -0.79
CA SER A 38 9.67 11.35 -0.71
C SER A 38 9.26 10.80 -2.09
N PHE A 39 8.58 11.59 -2.93
CA PHE A 39 8.25 11.17 -4.29
C PHE A 39 9.47 10.98 -5.18
N ILE A 40 10.47 11.88 -5.09
CA ILE A 40 11.73 11.76 -5.82
C ILE A 40 12.47 10.47 -5.40
N LEU A 41 12.57 10.23 -4.09
CA LEU A 41 13.20 9.02 -3.58
C LEU A 41 12.46 7.76 -4.03
N PHE A 42 11.12 7.75 -4.00
CA PHE A 42 10.35 6.62 -4.54
C PHE A 42 10.68 6.38 -6.01
N LEU A 43 10.71 7.42 -6.83
CA LEU A 43 11.05 7.27 -8.25
C LEU A 43 12.44 6.64 -8.44
N VAL A 44 13.43 7.13 -7.71
CA VAL A 44 14.82 6.69 -7.87
C VAL A 44 15.06 5.29 -7.30
N VAL A 45 14.53 5.00 -6.10
CA VAL A 45 14.86 3.75 -5.42
C VAL A 45 13.84 2.63 -5.64
N ALA A 46 12.58 2.95 -5.96
CA ALA A 46 11.54 1.94 -6.13
C ALA A 46 11.48 1.36 -7.56
N MET A 47 11.95 2.09 -8.56
CA MET A 47 11.97 1.59 -9.95
C MET A 47 12.90 0.38 -10.14
N PRO A 48 14.14 0.36 -9.60
CA PRO A 48 15.05 -0.77 -9.80
C PRO A 48 14.82 -1.93 -8.82
N ILE A 49 13.73 -1.97 -8.05
CA ILE A 49 13.45 -3.07 -7.13
C ILE A 49 12.43 -4.04 -7.69
N GLY A 50 12.49 -5.28 -7.24
CA GLY A 50 11.58 -6.35 -7.68
C GLY A 50 12.26 -7.71 -7.73
N VAL A 51 13.58 -7.73 -7.85
CA VAL A 51 14.38 -8.97 -7.86
C VAL A 51 14.45 -9.61 -6.46
N HIS A 52 14.15 -8.87 -5.38
CA HIS A 52 14.01 -9.49 -4.06
C HIS A 52 12.89 -10.56 -4.01
N HIS A 53 11.94 -10.54 -4.93
CA HIS A 53 10.98 -11.62 -5.12
C HIS A 53 11.54 -12.83 -5.88
N LEU A 54 12.80 -12.79 -6.29
CA LEU A 54 13.51 -13.80 -7.07
C LEU A 54 14.85 -14.19 -6.42
N PHE A 55 15.02 -13.92 -5.13
CA PHE A 55 16.31 -14.12 -4.45
C PHE A 55 16.75 -15.59 -4.45
N THR A 56 15.82 -16.53 -4.38
CA THR A 56 16.12 -17.96 -4.42
C THR A 56 16.18 -18.52 -5.83
N ASP A 57 15.85 -17.73 -6.86
CA ASP A 57 15.90 -18.19 -8.25
C ASP A 57 17.36 -18.29 -8.72
N PRO A 58 17.79 -19.44 -9.25
CA PRO A 58 19.19 -19.68 -9.62
C PRO A 58 19.65 -18.82 -10.82
N GLN A 59 18.72 -18.37 -11.67
CA GLN A 59 19.02 -17.60 -12.86
C GLN A 59 19.44 -16.15 -12.55
N VAL A 60 19.19 -15.66 -11.34
CA VAL A 60 19.52 -14.30 -10.94
C VAL A 60 20.91 -14.27 -10.30
N GLY A 61 21.84 -13.52 -10.91
CA GLY A 61 23.20 -13.40 -10.41
C GLY A 61 23.31 -12.68 -9.06
N ALA A 62 24.34 -13.05 -8.28
CA ALA A 62 24.53 -12.53 -6.92
C ALA A 62 24.64 -11.00 -6.84
N GLY A 63 25.29 -10.35 -7.81
CA GLY A 63 25.40 -8.89 -7.87
C GLY A 63 24.06 -8.20 -8.02
N PHE A 64 23.16 -8.75 -8.83
CA PHE A 64 21.78 -8.25 -8.96
C PHE A 64 21.01 -8.43 -7.67
N LYS A 65 21.11 -9.58 -7.01
CA LYS A 65 20.46 -9.85 -5.72
C LYS A 65 20.92 -8.85 -4.67
N PHE A 66 22.22 -8.59 -4.57
CA PHE A 66 22.78 -7.61 -3.64
C PHE A 66 22.28 -6.20 -3.93
N MET A 67 22.37 -5.74 -5.19
CA MET A 67 21.88 -4.42 -5.59
C MET A 67 20.40 -4.22 -5.21
N HIS A 68 19.55 -5.18 -5.54
CA HIS A 68 18.11 -5.10 -5.24
C HIS A 68 17.80 -5.17 -3.75
N SER A 69 18.61 -5.86 -2.96
CA SER A 69 18.50 -5.84 -1.49
C SER A 69 18.78 -4.44 -0.93
N VAL A 70 19.84 -3.78 -1.42
CA VAL A 70 20.19 -2.41 -1.03
C VAL A 70 19.09 -1.42 -1.42
N PHE A 71 18.62 -1.45 -2.67
CA PHE A 71 17.54 -0.55 -3.11
C PHE A 71 16.23 -0.79 -2.36
N THR A 72 15.90 -2.04 -2.06
CA THR A 72 14.72 -2.36 -1.25
C THR A 72 14.84 -1.81 0.18
N SER A 73 16.03 -1.83 0.77
CA SER A 73 16.29 -1.19 2.07
C SER A 73 16.09 0.31 2.00
N LEU A 74 16.59 0.95 0.95
CA LEU A 74 16.50 2.40 0.76
C LEU A 74 15.06 2.88 0.58
N VAL A 75 14.15 2.03 0.09
CA VAL A 75 12.72 2.38 -0.03
C VAL A 75 12.03 2.64 1.32
N ALA A 76 12.62 2.20 2.41
CA ALA A 76 12.14 2.57 3.73
C ALA A 76 12.25 4.07 4.00
N LEU A 77 13.25 4.77 3.44
CA LEU A 77 13.47 6.20 3.68
C LEU A 77 12.28 7.07 3.25
N PRO A 78 11.80 7.02 1.99
CA PRO A 78 10.64 7.82 1.59
C PRO A 78 9.37 7.45 2.36
N THR A 79 9.21 6.19 2.75
CA THR A 79 8.09 5.76 3.60
C THR A 79 8.18 6.39 4.99
N LEU A 80 9.35 6.37 5.63
CA LEU A 80 9.55 6.98 6.95
C LEU A 80 9.37 8.50 6.91
N LEU A 81 9.87 9.18 5.88
CA LEU A 81 9.64 10.61 5.66
C LEU A 81 8.15 10.92 5.51
N THR A 82 7.41 10.07 4.82
CA THR A 82 5.96 10.21 4.67
C THR A 82 5.25 10.03 6.00
N VAL A 83 5.51 8.94 6.71
CA VAL A 83 4.91 8.67 8.03
C VAL A 83 5.20 9.82 8.99
N PHE A 84 6.44 10.29 9.06
CA PHE A 84 6.81 11.44 9.88
C PHE A 84 6.01 12.69 9.50
N THR A 85 5.95 13.04 8.21
CA THR A 85 5.23 14.23 7.72
C THR A 85 3.73 14.16 8.06
N ILE A 86 3.11 12.99 7.93
CA ILE A 86 1.70 12.78 8.24
C ILE A 86 1.44 12.83 9.73
N CYS A 87 2.27 12.20 10.56
CA CYS A 87 2.16 12.27 12.01
C CYS A 87 2.37 13.71 12.53
N ALA A 88 3.35 14.43 12.00
CA ALA A 88 3.57 15.84 12.35
C ALA A 88 2.39 16.73 11.95
N SER A 89 1.81 16.49 10.75
CA SER A 89 0.60 17.20 10.31
C SER A 89 -0.60 16.91 11.23
N ALA A 90 -0.76 15.67 11.67
CA ALA A 90 -1.79 15.26 12.60
C ALA A 90 -1.61 15.92 13.98
N GLU A 91 -0.37 15.94 14.48
CA GLU A 91 -0.04 16.57 15.75
C GLU A 91 -0.35 18.07 15.73
N ILE A 92 0.05 18.78 14.68
CA ILE A 92 -0.26 20.22 14.52
C ILE A 92 -1.77 20.43 14.55
N ALA A 93 -2.52 19.67 13.77
CA ALA A 93 -3.98 19.78 13.72
C ALA A 93 -4.64 19.51 15.09
N SER A 94 -4.10 18.56 15.82
CA SER A 94 -4.57 18.21 17.16
C SER A 94 -4.24 19.29 18.20
N ARG A 95 -3.01 19.81 18.18
CA ARG A 95 -2.61 20.88 19.11
C ARG A 95 -3.41 22.15 18.89
N LEU A 96 -3.78 22.49 17.68
CA LEU A 96 -4.70 23.59 17.35
C LEU A 96 -6.11 23.39 17.96
N ARG A 97 -6.46 22.14 18.33
CA ARG A 97 -7.71 21.79 19.02
C ARG A 97 -7.54 21.63 20.55
N GLY A 98 -6.41 22.05 21.09
CA GLY A 98 -6.13 21.94 22.53
C GLY A 98 -5.50 20.62 22.95
N GLY A 99 -5.07 19.77 22.01
CA GLY A 99 -4.31 18.55 22.29
C GLY A 99 -2.97 18.88 22.96
N SER A 100 -2.66 18.22 24.09
CA SER A 100 -1.47 18.51 24.90
C SER A 100 -0.73 17.23 25.30
N GLY A 101 0.51 17.40 25.83
CA GLY A 101 1.36 16.31 26.28
C GLY A 101 1.96 15.47 25.15
N ALA A 102 2.77 14.47 25.52
CA ALA A 102 3.49 13.63 24.55
C ALA A 102 2.57 12.76 23.70
N PHE A 103 1.50 12.21 24.27
CA PHE A 103 0.54 11.35 23.59
C PHE A 103 -0.92 11.83 23.68
N GLY A 104 -1.21 12.82 24.54
CA GLY A 104 -2.56 13.34 24.74
C GLY A 104 -3.14 14.00 23.48
N TRP A 105 -2.30 14.51 22.59
CA TRP A 105 -2.71 15.08 21.32
C TRP A 105 -3.42 14.07 20.41
N VAL A 106 -3.10 12.77 20.49
CA VAL A 106 -3.76 11.73 19.69
C VAL A 106 -5.27 11.67 20.00
N ARG A 107 -5.66 11.94 21.26
CA ARG A 107 -7.08 11.92 21.67
C ARG A 107 -7.89 13.09 21.09
N ALA A 108 -7.25 14.22 20.82
CA ALA A 108 -7.88 15.41 20.25
C ALA A 108 -8.03 15.36 18.72
N LEU A 109 -7.52 14.33 18.06
CA LEU A 109 -7.74 14.09 16.63
C LEU A 109 -9.23 13.85 16.35
N PRO A 110 -9.72 14.25 15.15
CA PRO A 110 -11.12 14.11 14.80
C PRO A 110 -11.47 12.66 14.39
N TRP A 111 -11.42 11.71 15.31
CA TRP A 111 -11.66 10.27 15.07
C TRP A 111 -13.04 9.95 14.49
N LYS A 112 -13.99 10.89 14.57
CA LYS A 112 -15.30 10.76 13.93
C LYS A 112 -15.25 11.02 12.42
N ASN A 113 -14.17 11.64 11.93
CA ASN A 113 -13.97 11.86 10.50
C ASN A 113 -13.48 10.55 9.84
N PRO A 114 -14.16 10.04 8.80
CA PRO A 114 -13.78 8.80 8.12
C PRO A 114 -12.38 8.86 7.49
N ILE A 115 -11.95 10.01 6.99
CA ILE A 115 -10.63 10.18 6.36
C ILE A 115 -9.53 10.10 7.41
N MET A 116 -9.73 10.72 8.58
CA MET A 116 -8.81 10.56 9.70
C MET A 116 -8.67 9.09 10.10
N LEU A 117 -9.80 8.41 10.25
CA LEU A 117 -9.82 6.99 10.61
C LEU A 117 -9.12 6.14 9.53
N ALA A 118 -9.47 6.31 8.27
CA ALA A 118 -8.86 5.58 7.15
C ALA A 118 -7.35 5.78 7.11
N THR A 119 -6.88 7.01 7.28
CA THR A 119 -5.44 7.32 7.31
C THR A 119 -4.73 6.59 8.46
N ALA A 120 -5.29 6.63 9.67
CA ALA A 120 -4.71 5.95 10.81
C ALA A 120 -4.64 4.43 10.61
N LEU A 121 -5.73 3.81 10.16
CA LEU A 121 -5.79 2.37 9.88
C LEU A 121 -4.85 1.97 8.73
N SER A 122 -4.76 2.80 7.70
CA SER A 122 -3.84 2.62 6.58
C SER A 122 -2.37 2.67 7.04
N LEU A 123 -1.99 3.65 7.87
CA LEU A 123 -0.63 3.75 8.41
C LEU A 123 -0.26 2.55 9.29
N VAL A 124 -1.20 2.03 10.08
CA VAL A 124 -0.99 0.80 10.87
C VAL A 124 -0.70 -0.39 9.93
N MET A 125 -1.52 -0.60 8.91
CA MET A 125 -1.31 -1.69 7.95
C MET A 125 -0.05 -1.49 7.11
N LEU A 126 0.28 -0.25 6.75
CA LEU A 126 1.53 0.10 6.05
C LEU A 126 2.76 -0.21 6.93
N GLY A 127 2.68 0.04 8.23
CA GLY A 127 3.74 -0.27 9.18
C GLY A 127 4.00 -1.78 9.27
N PHE A 128 2.97 -2.58 9.50
CA PHE A 128 3.09 -4.04 9.56
C PHE A 128 3.50 -4.63 8.21
N GLY A 129 2.87 -4.19 7.12
CA GLY A 129 3.22 -4.65 5.78
C GLY A 129 4.63 -4.22 5.37
N GLY A 130 5.05 -2.99 5.72
CA GLY A 130 6.41 -2.50 5.47
C GLY A 130 7.47 -3.31 6.22
N ALA A 131 7.21 -3.70 7.48
CA ALA A 131 8.08 -4.62 8.21
C ALA A 131 8.23 -5.96 7.46
N GLY A 132 7.15 -6.48 6.87
CA GLY A 132 7.20 -7.64 5.98
C GLY A 132 8.09 -7.41 4.75
N GLY A 133 8.09 -6.21 4.19
CA GLY A 133 9.00 -5.83 3.10
C GLY A 133 10.47 -5.87 3.50
N LEU A 134 10.80 -5.42 4.72
CA LEU A 134 12.16 -5.51 5.25
C LEU A 134 12.61 -6.96 5.46
N ILE A 135 11.70 -7.86 5.83
CA ILE A 135 12.00 -9.30 5.90
C ILE A 135 12.29 -9.86 4.50
N ASN A 136 11.47 -9.51 3.50
CA ASN A 136 11.67 -9.96 2.11
C ASN A 136 12.99 -9.46 1.49
N MET A 137 13.51 -8.31 1.90
CA MET A 137 14.78 -7.80 1.38
C MET A 137 16.00 -8.54 1.93
N SER A 138 15.88 -9.18 3.08
CA SER A 138 16.94 -9.98 3.68
C SER A 138 17.00 -11.33 2.99
N TYR A 139 18.08 -11.58 2.24
CA TYR A 139 18.27 -12.84 1.52
C TYR A 139 18.10 -14.08 2.42
N GLN A 140 18.64 -14.02 3.63
CA GLN A 140 18.58 -15.12 4.59
C GLN A 140 17.16 -15.34 5.12
N LEU A 141 16.44 -14.27 5.46
CA LEU A 141 15.07 -14.38 5.95
C LEU A 141 14.12 -14.76 4.82
N ASP A 142 14.30 -14.16 3.63
CA ASP A 142 13.49 -14.47 2.45
C ASP A 142 13.60 -15.96 2.07
N ALA A 143 14.78 -16.56 2.17
CA ALA A 143 14.96 -17.98 1.87
C ALA A 143 14.01 -18.91 2.66
N SER A 144 13.61 -18.51 3.87
CA SER A 144 12.70 -19.29 4.72
C SER A 144 11.22 -19.12 4.35
N ILE A 145 10.86 -18.00 3.70
CA ILE A 145 9.47 -17.64 3.40
C ILE A 145 9.19 -17.53 1.90
N HIS A 146 10.24 -17.67 1.09
CA HIS A 146 10.14 -17.55 -0.36
C HIS A 146 9.13 -18.53 -0.95
N ASN A 147 8.28 -18.04 -1.85
CA ASN A 147 7.20 -18.83 -2.46
C ASN A 147 6.18 -19.45 -1.48
N THR A 148 6.19 -19.06 -0.22
CA THR A 148 5.16 -19.47 0.75
C THR A 148 3.98 -18.50 0.78
N GLN A 149 2.93 -18.89 1.50
CA GLN A 149 1.73 -18.09 1.74
C GLN A 149 2.03 -16.80 2.55
N TRP A 150 3.17 -16.73 3.22
CA TRP A 150 3.64 -15.53 3.92
C TRP A 150 3.78 -14.33 2.96
N ILE A 151 4.34 -14.56 1.77
CA ILE A 151 4.46 -13.51 0.74
C ILE A 151 3.09 -12.99 0.33
N THR A 152 2.10 -13.87 0.23
CA THR A 152 0.71 -13.50 -0.08
C THR A 152 0.12 -12.64 1.04
N GLY A 153 0.35 -13.00 2.30
CA GLY A 153 -0.08 -12.23 3.46
C GLY A 153 0.52 -10.83 3.47
N HIS A 154 1.85 -10.73 3.34
CA HIS A 154 2.57 -9.45 3.26
C HIS A 154 2.02 -8.54 2.15
N PHE A 155 1.92 -9.04 0.94
CA PHE A 155 1.46 -8.26 -0.20
C PHE A 155 0.03 -7.75 -0.01
N HIS A 156 -0.88 -8.62 0.46
CA HIS A 156 -2.27 -8.22 0.66
C HIS A 156 -2.43 -7.22 1.80
N LEU A 157 -1.60 -7.27 2.83
CA LEU A 157 -1.64 -6.29 3.92
C LEU A 157 -1.25 -4.89 3.44
N ILE A 158 -0.28 -4.78 2.51
CA ILE A 158 0.07 -3.52 1.87
C ILE A 158 -1.03 -3.10 0.89
N PHE A 159 -1.32 -3.94 -0.11
CA PHE A 159 -2.20 -3.58 -1.21
C PHE A 159 -3.67 -3.55 -0.77
N GLY A 160 -4.22 -4.68 -0.35
CA GLY A 160 -5.61 -4.78 0.09
C GLY A 160 -5.88 -3.99 1.37
N GLY A 161 -4.88 -3.93 2.25
CA GLY A 161 -4.94 -3.18 3.49
C GLY A 161 -4.69 -1.69 3.32
N ALA A 162 -3.42 -1.29 3.36
CA ALA A 162 -3.04 0.12 3.43
C ALA A 162 -3.48 0.95 2.23
N ILE A 163 -3.36 0.42 1.00
CA ILE A 163 -3.70 1.15 -0.22
C ILE A 163 -5.21 1.27 -0.38
N VAL A 164 -5.94 0.15 -0.35
CA VAL A 164 -7.38 0.14 -0.64
C VAL A 164 -8.17 0.94 0.39
N ILE A 165 -7.79 0.92 1.67
CA ILE A 165 -8.49 1.71 2.69
C ILE A 165 -8.37 3.21 2.42
N MET A 166 -7.24 3.66 1.85
CA MET A 166 -7.09 5.05 1.40
C MET A 166 -7.86 5.34 0.11
N TYR A 167 -8.07 4.37 -0.76
CA TYR A 167 -8.93 4.54 -1.92
C TYR A 167 -10.40 4.78 -1.50
N PHE A 168 -10.86 4.12 -0.43
CA PHE A 168 -12.16 4.48 0.16
C PHE A 168 -12.18 5.91 0.68
N ALA A 169 -11.11 6.35 1.35
CA ALA A 169 -11.00 7.73 1.82
C ALA A 169 -10.99 8.74 0.66
N ILE A 170 -10.27 8.45 -0.42
CA ILE A 170 -10.27 9.27 -1.65
C ILE A 170 -11.67 9.34 -2.24
N ALA A 171 -12.38 8.22 -2.34
CA ALA A 171 -13.75 8.19 -2.83
C ALA A 171 -14.70 9.00 -1.96
N TYR A 172 -14.60 8.87 -0.63
CA TYR A 172 -15.42 9.62 0.31
C TYR A 172 -15.16 11.13 0.27
N ASP A 173 -13.92 11.52 0.01
CA ASP A 173 -13.53 12.93 -0.10
C ASP A 173 -13.95 13.56 -1.44
N LEU A 174 -13.71 12.85 -2.52
CA LEU A 174 -13.95 13.38 -3.87
C LEU A 174 -15.41 13.28 -4.30
N TRP A 175 -16.18 12.31 -3.81
CA TRP A 175 -17.56 12.08 -4.25
C TRP A 175 -18.45 13.34 -4.19
N PRO A 176 -18.48 14.09 -3.07
CA PRO A 176 -19.25 15.32 -3.00
C PRO A 176 -18.83 16.33 -4.07
N HIS A 177 -17.52 16.49 -4.27
CA HIS A 177 -16.99 17.47 -5.25
C HIS A 177 -17.29 17.07 -6.69
N LEU A 178 -17.29 15.78 -7.02
CA LEU A 178 -17.55 15.30 -8.36
C LEU A 178 -19.04 15.26 -8.71
N THR A 179 -19.89 14.99 -7.71
CA THR A 179 -21.33 14.79 -7.94
C THR A 179 -22.20 15.95 -7.48
N GLY A 180 -21.66 16.84 -6.65
CA GLY A 180 -22.42 17.85 -5.91
C GLY A 180 -23.36 17.22 -4.86
N ARG A 181 -23.10 16.00 -4.38
CA ARG A 181 -23.99 15.26 -3.47
C ARG A 181 -23.26 14.80 -2.24
N ALA A 182 -23.75 15.14 -1.06
CA ALA A 182 -23.18 14.73 0.21
C ALA A 182 -23.38 13.24 0.47
N LEU A 183 -22.37 12.56 1.02
CA LEU A 183 -22.47 11.15 1.39
C LEU A 183 -23.24 10.88 2.69
N GLY A 184 -23.36 11.87 3.56
CA GLY A 184 -24.28 11.92 4.72
C GLY A 184 -23.95 11.05 5.93
N ASP A 185 -23.72 9.75 5.78
CA ASP A 185 -23.64 8.82 6.92
C ASP A 185 -22.19 8.51 7.34
N LEU A 186 -21.60 9.40 8.14
CA LEU A 186 -20.25 9.23 8.69
C LEU A 186 -20.09 7.98 9.58
N ARG A 187 -21.17 7.51 10.21
CA ARG A 187 -21.13 6.31 11.04
C ARG A 187 -20.97 5.06 10.18
N LEU A 188 -21.76 4.98 9.10
CA LEU A 188 -21.69 3.85 8.18
C LEU A 188 -20.32 3.76 7.48
N MET A 189 -19.75 4.90 7.05
CA MET A 189 -18.40 4.96 6.52
C MET A 189 -17.35 4.42 7.50
N ARG A 190 -17.44 4.80 8.77
CA ARG A 190 -16.50 4.30 9.80
C ARG A 190 -16.68 2.81 10.09
N ILE A 191 -17.90 2.30 10.11
CA ILE A 191 -18.17 0.86 10.25
C ILE A 191 -17.56 0.10 9.07
N GLN A 192 -17.75 0.60 7.85
CA GLN A 192 -17.16 0.05 6.64
C GLN A 192 -15.63 -0.03 6.74
N LEU A 193 -14.97 1.06 7.15
CA LEU A 193 -13.51 1.12 7.28
C LEU A 193 -12.99 0.15 8.35
N TRP A 194 -13.65 0.04 9.50
CA TRP A 194 -13.29 -0.92 10.54
C TRP A 194 -13.48 -2.37 10.09
N LEU A 195 -14.56 -2.67 9.39
CA LEU A 195 -14.79 -4.01 8.83
C LEU A 195 -13.71 -4.37 7.81
N TRP A 196 -13.32 -3.42 6.94
CA TRP A 196 -12.23 -3.65 5.99
C TRP A 196 -10.91 -3.90 6.71
N PHE A 197 -10.54 -3.07 7.66
CA PHE A 197 -9.33 -3.23 8.45
C PHE A 197 -9.30 -4.58 9.17
N THR A 198 -10.36 -4.90 9.90
CA THR A 198 -10.46 -6.18 10.63
C THR A 198 -10.43 -7.36 9.66
N GLY A 199 -11.17 -7.28 8.56
CA GLY A 199 -11.17 -8.30 7.52
C GLY A 199 -9.78 -8.54 6.94
N MET A 200 -9.01 -7.48 6.66
CA MET A 200 -7.63 -7.61 6.19
C MET A 200 -6.72 -8.28 7.22
N ILE A 201 -6.80 -7.90 8.48
CA ILE A 201 -6.02 -8.53 9.55
C ILE A 201 -6.37 -10.02 9.68
N VAL A 202 -7.67 -10.33 9.77
CA VAL A 202 -8.15 -11.72 9.92
C VAL A 202 -7.81 -12.57 8.68
N THR A 203 -7.75 -11.98 7.50
CA THR A 203 -7.33 -12.68 6.28
C THR A 203 -5.83 -12.92 6.24
N THR A 204 -5.02 -11.89 6.49
CA THR A 204 -3.59 -11.92 6.17
C THR A 204 -2.71 -12.50 7.26
N PHE A 205 -3.05 -12.33 8.53
CA PHE A 205 -2.25 -12.86 9.65
C PHE A 205 -2.18 -14.39 9.63
N PRO A 206 -3.27 -15.14 9.43
CA PRO A 206 -3.18 -16.59 9.23
C PRO A 206 -2.30 -16.96 8.03
N TRP A 207 -2.31 -16.20 6.93
CA TRP A 207 -1.43 -16.47 5.79
C TRP A 207 0.05 -16.27 6.11
N HIS A 208 0.40 -15.27 6.92
CA HIS A 208 1.77 -15.14 7.41
C HIS A 208 2.15 -16.36 8.26
N TYR A 209 1.27 -16.79 9.16
CA TYR A 209 1.52 -17.93 10.03
C TYR A 209 1.71 -19.25 9.25
N VAL A 210 0.78 -19.61 8.40
CA VAL A 210 0.91 -20.85 7.60
C VAL A 210 2.06 -20.77 6.62
N GLY A 211 2.42 -19.57 6.15
CA GLY A 211 3.59 -19.36 5.29
C GLY A 211 4.91 -19.65 6.01
N ILE A 212 5.04 -19.27 7.29
CA ILE A 212 6.20 -19.62 8.13
C ILE A 212 6.28 -21.15 8.33
N LEU A 213 5.12 -21.81 8.38
CA LEU A 213 5.05 -23.29 8.44
C LEU A 213 5.33 -23.97 7.09
N GLY A 214 5.67 -23.20 6.05
CA GLY A 214 6.06 -23.72 4.75
C GLY A 214 4.90 -23.94 3.77
N MET A 215 3.66 -23.49 4.07
CA MET A 215 2.56 -23.61 3.12
C MET A 215 2.87 -22.85 1.84
N PRO A 216 2.89 -23.52 0.66
CA PRO A 216 3.20 -22.85 -0.61
C PRO A 216 2.09 -21.88 -1.03
N ARG A 217 2.47 -20.80 -1.71
CA ARG A 217 1.52 -19.94 -2.44
C ARG A 217 1.20 -20.52 -3.83
N ARG A 218 0.12 -20.04 -4.45
CA ARG A 218 -0.27 -20.37 -5.84
C ARG A 218 -0.57 -21.86 -6.07
N MET A 219 -1.04 -22.55 -5.04
CA MET A 219 -1.55 -23.91 -5.19
C MET A 219 -2.94 -23.88 -5.86
N ALA A 220 -3.17 -24.76 -6.81
CA ALA A 220 -4.48 -24.92 -7.45
C ALA A 220 -5.49 -25.60 -6.50
N VAL A 221 -4.98 -26.52 -5.64
CA VAL A 221 -5.78 -27.29 -4.68
C VAL A 221 -5.01 -27.44 -3.39
N TYR A 222 -5.67 -27.27 -2.26
CA TYR A 222 -5.17 -27.67 -0.94
C TYR A 222 -5.77 -29.02 -0.59
N ASP A 223 -4.92 -30.04 -0.54
CA ASP A 223 -5.33 -31.37 -0.06
C ASP A 223 -5.30 -31.40 1.46
N TYR A 224 -6.43 -31.17 2.09
CA TYR A 224 -6.56 -31.21 3.55
C TYR A 224 -6.51 -32.63 4.12
N ALA A 225 -6.53 -33.66 3.30
CA ALA A 225 -6.24 -35.02 3.73
C ALA A 225 -4.74 -35.26 3.92
N ASN A 226 -3.89 -34.42 3.32
CA ASN A 226 -2.44 -34.50 3.52
C ASN A 226 -2.06 -34.09 4.96
N PRO A 227 -1.37 -34.95 5.73
CA PRO A 227 -0.97 -34.67 7.11
C PRO A 227 -0.13 -33.40 7.29
N ALA A 228 0.59 -32.96 6.27
CA ALA A 228 1.37 -31.71 6.31
C ALA A 228 0.49 -30.46 6.19
N ILE A 229 -0.70 -30.56 5.61
CA ILE A 229 -1.61 -29.44 5.35
C ILE A 229 -2.79 -29.43 6.34
N SER A 230 -3.28 -30.57 6.76
CA SER A 230 -4.47 -30.68 7.61
C SER A 230 -4.39 -29.86 8.93
N PRO A 231 -3.24 -29.73 9.62
CA PRO A 231 -3.15 -28.88 10.82
C PRO A 231 -3.37 -27.39 10.52
N GLN A 232 -3.23 -26.99 9.26
CA GLN A 232 -3.33 -25.58 8.83
C GLN A 232 -4.77 -25.21 8.41
N ALA A 233 -5.69 -26.17 8.34
CA ALA A 233 -7.08 -25.96 7.90
C ALA A 233 -7.82 -24.91 8.71
N LEU A 234 -7.62 -24.86 10.04
CA LEU A 234 -8.21 -23.84 10.89
C LEU A 234 -7.76 -22.42 10.49
N SER A 235 -6.46 -22.24 10.28
CA SER A 235 -5.90 -20.93 9.86
C SER A 235 -6.47 -20.48 8.53
N VAL A 236 -6.62 -21.40 7.57
CA VAL A 236 -7.23 -21.11 6.27
C VAL A 236 -8.71 -20.74 6.41
N SER A 237 -9.44 -21.44 7.31
CA SER A 237 -10.85 -21.13 7.59
C SER A 237 -11.02 -19.76 8.26
N ILE A 238 -10.13 -19.38 9.18
CA ILE A 238 -10.12 -18.03 9.77
C ILE A 238 -9.87 -16.99 8.68
N SER A 239 -8.95 -17.25 7.78
CA SER A 239 -8.67 -16.37 6.63
C SER A 239 -9.90 -16.19 5.73
N ALA A 240 -10.63 -17.27 5.44
CA ALA A 240 -11.87 -17.22 4.67
C ALA A 240 -12.95 -16.37 5.37
N PHE A 241 -13.07 -16.48 6.69
CA PHE A 241 -13.96 -15.59 7.47
C PHE A 241 -13.56 -14.12 7.35
N GLY A 242 -12.25 -13.81 7.35
CA GLY A 242 -11.76 -12.47 7.03
C GLY A 242 -12.22 -11.98 5.66
N GLY A 243 -12.18 -12.86 4.64
CA GLY A 243 -12.71 -12.57 3.30
C GLY A 243 -14.22 -12.22 3.30
N LEU A 244 -15.02 -12.87 4.14
CA LEU A 244 -16.43 -12.52 4.31
C LEU A 244 -16.60 -11.11 4.90
N LEU A 245 -15.79 -10.71 5.88
CA LEU A 245 -15.82 -9.35 6.42
C LEU A 245 -15.47 -8.31 5.35
N LEU A 246 -14.48 -8.61 4.49
CA LEU A 246 -14.12 -7.73 3.36
C LEU A 246 -15.28 -7.60 2.36
N LEU A 247 -15.95 -8.69 2.04
CA LEU A 247 -17.12 -8.70 1.15
C LEU A 247 -18.24 -7.81 1.72
N ILE A 248 -18.59 -7.98 2.99
CA ILE A 248 -19.59 -7.14 3.69
C ILE A 248 -19.16 -5.67 3.65
N SER A 249 -17.89 -5.38 3.94
CA SER A 249 -17.36 -4.03 3.89
C SER A 249 -17.47 -3.42 2.48
N GLY A 250 -17.19 -4.20 1.43
CA GLY A 250 -17.36 -3.78 0.04
C GLY A 250 -18.81 -3.40 -0.28
N PHE A 251 -19.77 -4.21 0.14
CA PHE A 251 -21.20 -3.88 -0.03
C PHE A 251 -21.61 -2.64 0.75
N LEU A 252 -21.09 -2.45 1.95
CA LEU A 252 -21.35 -1.21 2.73
C LEU A 252 -20.77 0.02 2.03
N PHE A 253 -19.58 -0.08 1.43
CA PHE A 253 -19.01 0.99 0.62
C PHE A 253 -19.93 1.37 -0.55
N LEU A 254 -20.38 0.38 -1.32
CA LEU A 254 -21.35 0.62 -2.40
C LEU A 254 -22.65 1.23 -1.89
N ALA A 255 -23.16 0.78 -0.76
CA ALA A 255 -24.38 1.33 -0.15
C ALA A 255 -24.20 2.80 0.25
N VAL A 256 -23.02 3.20 0.75
CA VAL A 256 -22.70 4.61 1.05
C VAL A 256 -22.74 5.45 -0.23
N LEU A 257 -22.13 4.99 -1.32
CA LEU A 257 -22.12 5.71 -2.58
C LEU A 257 -23.51 5.80 -3.23
N ILE A 258 -24.28 4.70 -3.23
CA ILE A 258 -25.65 4.67 -3.75
C ILE A 258 -26.55 5.65 -2.99
N ARG A 259 -26.49 5.65 -1.64
CA ARG A 259 -27.22 6.62 -0.82
C ARG A 259 -26.77 8.05 -1.13
N GLY A 260 -25.48 8.29 -1.29
CA GLY A 260 -24.95 9.57 -1.71
C GLY A 260 -25.51 10.01 -3.06
N GLN A 261 -25.62 9.09 -4.02
CA GLN A 261 -26.19 9.38 -5.34
C GLN A 261 -27.68 9.77 -5.28
N MET A 262 -28.40 9.30 -4.27
CA MET A 262 -29.81 9.64 -4.05
C MET A 262 -29.99 10.95 -3.24
N ALA A 263 -28.93 11.48 -2.65
CA ALA A 263 -28.99 12.73 -1.91
C ALA A 263 -29.25 13.95 -2.83
N PRO A 264 -29.92 15.00 -2.33
CA PRO A 264 -30.10 16.22 -3.10
C PRO A 264 -28.74 16.86 -3.45
N ARG A 265 -28.68 17.47 -4.62
CA ARG A 265 -27.49 18.24 -5.02
C ARG A 265 -27.36 19.49 -4.15
N ARG A 266 -26.13 19.83 -3.82
CA ARG A 266 -25.76 21.06 -3.11
C ARG A 266 -24.67 21.74 -3.91
N GLU A 267 -24.64 23.05 -3.89
CA GLU A 267 -23.48 23.78 -4.40
C GLU A 267 -22.31 23.51 -3.47
N GLU A 268 -21.26 22.94 -4.00
CA GLU A 268 -20.00 22.81 -3.29
C GLU A 268 -19.03 23.92 -3.71
N GLY A 269 -18.35 24.49 -2.72
CA GLY A 269 -17.28 25.46 -2.97
C GLY A 269 -16.09 24.81 -3.70
N SER A 270 -15.19 25.64 -4.18
CA SER A 270 -13.96 25.17 -4.85
C SER A 270 -13.17 24.20 -3.96
N TYR A 271 -12.65 23.13 -4.55
CA TYR A 271 -11.76 22.19 -3.84
C TYR A 271 -10.47 22.91 -3.42
N ARG A 272 -10.21 22.95 -2.13
CA ARG A 272 -9.02 23.61 -1.57
C ARG A 272 -8.06 22.60 -0.99
N PHE A 273 -6.78 22.74 -1.32
CA PHE A 273 -5.71 21.97 -0.67
C PHE A 273 -5.28 22.63 0.64
N ALA A 274 -4.80 21.83 1.58
CA ALA A 274 -4.21 22.35 2.81
C ALA A 274 -2.88 23.06 2.51
N VAL A 275 -2.68 24.22 3.12
CA VAL A 275 -1.41 24.97 3.01
C VAL A 275 -0.36 24.29 3.87
N ALA A 276 0.88 24.19 3.37
CA ALA A 276 1.99 23.66 4.15
C ALA A 276 2.44 24.64 5.24
N VAL A 277 2.89 24.10 6.39
CA VAL A 277 3.56 24.90 7.44
C VAL A 277 4.92 25.34 6.94
N HIS A 278 5.63 24.44 6.28
CA HIS A 278 6.92 24.68 5.64
C HIS A 278 6.73 24.58 4.11
N PRO A 279 6.34 25.67 3.43
CA PRO A 279 6.28 25.71 1.98
C PRO A 279 7.70 25.75 1.39
N PRO A 280 7.90 25.34 0.14
CA PRO A 280 9.19 25.48 -0.51
C PRO A 280 9.52 26.94 -0.72
N VAL A 281 10.72 27.36 -0.30
CA VAL A 281 11.20 28.77 -0.46
C VAL A 281 11.57 29.05 -1.92
N HIS A 282 12.26 28.10 -2.54
CA HIS A 282 12.61 28.10 -3.95
C HIS A 282 12.45 26.71 -4.53
N LEU A 283 11.68 26.60 -5.60
CA LEU A 283 11.60 25.39 -6.42
C LEU A 283 12.30 25.66 -7.74
N PRO A 284 13.42 24.98 -8.04
CA PRO A 284 14.00 25.04 -9.38
C PRO A 284 12.95 24.68 -10.42
N VAL A 285 12.82 25.50 -11.47
CA VAL A 285 11.80 25.30 -12.51
C VAL A 285 11.87 23.90 -13.09
N ALA A 286 13.09 23.37 -13.27
CA ALA A 286 13.32 22.01 -13.76
C ALA A 286 12.65 20.95 -12.84
N LEU A 287 12.74 21.09 -11.51
CA LEU A 287 12.13 20.14 -10.57
C LEU A 287 10.60 20.31 -10.46
N ASN A 288 10.06 21.42 -10.92
CA ASN A 288 8.60 21.65 -11.00
C ASN A 288 8.05 21.35 -12.40
N SER A 289 8.86 20.80 -13.29
CA SER A 289 8.50 20.46 -14.67
C SER A 289 8.01 19.02 -14.77
N PHE A 290 6.75 18.83 -15.19
CA PHE A 290 6.22 17.49 -15.47
C PHE A 290 7.04 16.76 -16.54
N GLY A 291 7.56 17.46 -17.55
CA GLY A 291 8.36 16.87 -18.63
C GLY A 291 9.65 16.22 -18.14
N LEU A 292 10.36 16.83 -17.18
CA LEU A 292 11.57 16.25 -16.60
C LEU A 292 11.26 14.93 -15.89
N TRP A 293 10.22 14.90 -15.05
CA TRP A 293 9.87 13.69 -14.30
C TRP A 293 9.35 12.59 -15.20
N LEU A 294 8.58 12.95 -16.24
CA LEU A 294 8.12 12.00 -17.26
C LEU A 294 9.29 11.39 -18.02
N ALA A 295 10.24 12.21 -18.46
CA ALA A 295 11.43 11.73 -19.17
C ALA A 295 12.29 10.82 -18.29
N LEU A 296 12.49 11.17 -17.02
CA LEU A 296 13.20 10.34 -16.05
C LEU A 296 12.48 9.01 -15.81
N MET A 297 11.16 9.02 -15.63
CA MET A 297 10.36 7.81 -15.48
C MET A 297 10.47 6.89 -16.71
N ILE A 298 10.34 7.44 -17.91
CA ILE A 298 10.49 6.67 -19.16
C ILE A 298 11.91 6.10 -19.26
N GLY A 299 12.94 6.91 -19.01
CA GLY A 299 14.33 6.47 -19.02
C GLY A 299 14.61 5.31 -18.06
N LEU A 300 14.15 5.43 -16.80
CA LEU A 300 14.27 4.37 -15.81
C LEU A 300 13.51 3.11 -16.22
N THR A 301 12.31 3.26 -16.79
CA THR A 301 11.52 2.12 -17.29
C THR A 301 12.24 1.41 -18.42
N VAL A 302 12.78 2.14 -19.39
CA VAL A 302 13.53 1.56 -20.51
C VAL A 302 14.78 0.83 -20.02
N VAL A 303 15.55 1.42 -19.11
CA VAL A 303 16.76 0.79 -18.55
C VAL A 303 16.41 -0.49 -17.78
N ASN A 304 15.37 -0.48 -16.96
CA ASN A 304 15.02 -1.63 -16.11
C ASN A 304 14.29 -2.76 -16.85
N TYR A 305 13.47 -2.43 -17.84
CA TYR A 305 12.59 -3.40 -18.51
C TYR A 305 12.88 -3.59 -19.98
N GLY A 306 13.46 -2.59 -20.67
CA GLY A 306 13.72 -2.66 -22.08
C GLY A 306 14.72 -3.77 -22.44
N PHE A 307 15.82 -3.87 -21.71
CA PHE A 307 16.83 -4.92 -21.95
C PHE A 307 16.27 -6.33 -21.71
N PRO A 308 15.64 -6.66 -20.55
CA PRO A 308 15.04 -7.96 -20.35
C PRO A 308 13.96 -8.31 -21.39
N ILE A 309 13.15 -7.35 -21.81
CA ILE A 309 12.12 -7.56 -22.84
C ILE A 309 12.77 -7.85 -24.20
N ALA A 310 13.75 -7.04 -24.59
CA ALA A 310 14.48 -7.25 -25.85
C ALA A 310 15.18 -8.62 -25.86
N GLN A 311 15.78 -9.02 -24.75
CA GLN A 311 16.40 -10.34 -24.60
C GLN A 311 15.38 -11.47 -24.74
N LEU A 312 14.23 -11.39 -24.09
CA LEU A 312 13.14 -12.38 -24.22
C LEU A 312 12.64 -12.47 -25.66
N MET A 313 12.50 -11.32 -26.35
CA MET A 313 12.07 -11.29 -27.76
C MET A 313 13.13 -11.89 -28.70
N ALA A 314 14.41 -11.65 -28.44
CA ALA A 314 15.52 -12.15 -29.26
C ALA A 314 15.73 -13.65 -29.08
N LEU A 315 15.63 -14.16 -27.87
CA LEU A 315 15.88 -15.57 -27.55
C LEU A 315 14.74 -16.49 -28.02
N LYS A 316 13.55 -15.97 -28.28
CA LYS A 316 12.33 -16.74 -28.65
C LYS A 316 12.04 -17.95 -27.73
N GLU A 317 12.79 -18.07 -26.67
CA GLU A 317 12.66 -19.14 -25.68
C GLU A 317 12.12 -18.54 -24.38
N THR A 318 10.97 -19.02 -23.97
CA THR A 318 10.57 -18.89 -22.58
C THR A 318 11.41 -19.89 -21.82
N ASN A 319 12.46 -19.44 -21.11
CA ASN A 319 13.17 -20.26 -20.12
C ASN A 319 12.26 -20.58 -18.92
N VAL A 320 11.09 -21.10 -19.21
CA VAL A 320 10.29 -21.81 -18.21
C VAL A 320 10.92 -23.19 -18.12
N PRO A 321 11.49 -23.57 -16.97
CA PRO A 321 11.96 -24.94 -16.81
C PRO A 321 10.78 -25.86 -17.16
N VAL A 322 10.98 -26.75 -18.12
CA VAL A 322 10.02 -27.82 -18.38
C VAL A 322 9.98 -28.63 -17.09
N VAL A 323 8.94 -28.45 -16.33
CA VAL A 323 8.68 -29.34 -15.19
C VAL A 323 8.38 -30.71 -15.79
N TYR A 324 9.37 -31.59 -15.82
CA TYR A 324 9.15 -32.99 -16.11
C TYR A 324 8.22 -33.51 -15.01
N VAL A 325 6.95 -33.54 -15.29
CA VAL A 325 6.03 -34.38 -14.53
C VAL A 325 6.44 -35.82 -14.88
N GLY A 326 7.33 -36.37 -14.05
CA GLY A 326 7.69 -37.77 -14.16
C GLY A 326 6.41 -38.57 -14.05
N THR A 327 6.01 -39.19 -15.14
CA THR A 327 5.03 -40.28 -15.12
C THR A 327 5.67 -41.40 -14.31
N GLN A 328 5.37 -41.43 -13.00
CA GLN A 328 5.58 -42.64 -12.24
C GLN A 328 4.61 -43.68 -12.80
N ARG A 329 5.17 -44.66 -13.50
CA ARG A 329 4.51 -45.97 -13.78
C ARG A 329 4.59 -46.82 -12.54
#